data_1a7293a302e47cc0e5e3ea8f419e3efc
#
_entry.id   1a7293a302e47cc0e5e3ea8f419e3efc
#
_cell.length_a   1.000
_cell.length_b   1.000
_cell.length_c   1.000
_cell.angle_alpha   90.00
_cell.angle_beta   90.00
_cell.angle_gamma   90.00
#
_symmetry.space_group_name_H-M   'P 1'
#
loop_
_entity.id
_entity.type
_entity.pdbx_description
1 polymer ?
#
loop_
_entity_poly.entity_id
_entity_poly.type
_entity_poly.pdbx_seq_one_letter_code
_entity_poly.pdbx_strand_id
1 'polypeptide(L)'
;MPRNNKRKKKLSNFKKFLCIYCGVLLLAGVITLIMLHSLLKDYEEGMPSGTMDKIVNQFTPDGIGKLLSDNDVKVNEFETNDTIAAYFTDRLNDGTVSYKKKAGEYSEKTPVYVVYAGDTPIAKVELESAGKNAHKFNKWTLGTISFGDFTKNLAEVKITAPTGADVYINGVQVTDTYKTESEVKFAPCLHVSDYVTVPTNDVYDVGQLIAKPDITAKLNGK
;
A
#
# COMPACT_ATOMS: atom_id res chain seq x y z
N MET A 1 30.65 11.15 -78.68
CA MET A 1 29.90 10.96 -77.42
C MET A 1 29.12 12.27 -77.13
N PRO A 2 27.78 12.26 -77.18
CA PRO A 2 27.00 13.45 -76.91
C PRO A 2 26.88 13.69 -75.41
N ARG A 3 27.32 14.83 -74.87
CA ARG A 3 27.15 15.31 -73.52
C ARG A 3 25.67 15.68 -73.30
N ASN A 4 24.98 14.91 -72.51
CA ASN A 4 23.58 15.10 -72.13
C ASN A 4 23.50 16.24 -71.09
N ASN A 5 23.34 17.46 -71.54
CA ASN A 5 23.22 18.66 -70.68
C ASN A 5 21.77 18.70 -70.16
N LYS A 6 21.48 18.05 -69.01
CA LYS A 6 20.20 18.17 -68.30
C LYS A 6 20.06 19.62 -67.79
N ARG A 7 19.34 20.45 -68.52
CA ARG A 7 18.93 21.82 -68.08
C ARG A 7 18.11 21.65 -66.80
N LYS A 8 18.66 22.09 -65.67
CA LYS A 8 17.92 22.21 -64.42
C LYS A 8 16.77 23.20 -64.63
N LYS A 9 15.52 22.67 -64.68
CA LYS A 9 14.31 23.50 -64.71
C LYS A 9 14.26 24.35 -63.46
N LYS A 10 14.41 25.70 -63.61
CA LYS A 10 14.20 26.63 -62.50
C LYS A 10 12.75 26.54 -62.03
N LEU A 11 12.49 26.22 -60.74
CA LEU A 11 11.16 26.24 -60.18
C LEU A 11 10.55 27.63 -60.31
N SER A 12 9.30 27.73 -60.76
CA SER A 12 8.53 28.97 -60.77
C SER A 12 8.47 29.57 -59.36
N ASN A 13 8.48 30.88 -59.23
CA ASN A 13 8.41 31.59 -57.93
C ASN A 13 7.22 31.18 -57.08
N PHE A 14 6.08 30.87 -57.73
CA PHE A 14 4.91 30.28 -57.06
C PHE A 14 5.20 28.91 -56.41
N LYS A 15 5.90 28.01 -57.13
CA LYS A 15 6.27 26.68 -56.56
C LYS A 15 7.24 26.82 -55.39
N LYS A 16 8.15 27.77 -55.43
CA LYS A 16 9.06 28.09 -54.28
C LYS A 16 8.26 28.58 -53.09
N PHE A 17 7.35 29.53 -53.31
CA PHE A 17 6.45 30.02 -52.24
C PHE A 17 5.62 28.92 -51.64
N LEU A 18 5.00 28.06 -52.46
CA LEU A 18 4.21 26.93 -51.98
C LEU A 18 5.05 25.95 -51.16
N CYS A 19 6.26 25.63 -51.59
CA CYS A 19 7.16 24.74 -50.81
C CYS A 19 7.53 25.36 -49.44
N ILE A 20 7.81 26.66 -49.38
CA ILE A 20 8.10 27.34 -48.13
C ILE A 20 6.87 27.33 -47.22
N TYR A 21 5.69 27.67 -47.76
CA TYR A 21 4.41 27.66 -47.02
C TYR A 21 4.08 26.30 -46.47
N CYS A 22 4.18 25.23 -47.26
CA CYS A 22 4.00 23.86 -46.77
C CYS A 22 5.03 23.47 -45.73
N GLY A 23 6.28 23.89 -45.88
CA GLY A 23 7.34 23.70 -44.89
C GLY A 23 7.02 24.36 -43.53
N VAL A 24 6.56 25.61 -43.59
CA VAL A 24 6.14 26.35 -42.37
C VAL A 24 4.93 25.67 -41.70
N LEU A 25 3.92 25.23 -42.47
CA LEU A 25 2.77 24.53 -41.94
C LEU A 25 3.16 23.19 -41.29
N LEU A 26 4.05 22.44 -41.91
CA LEU A 26 4.56 21.20 -41.34
C LEU A 26 5.32 21.47 -40.04
N LEU A 27 6.18 22.47 -40.02
CA LEU A 27 6.92 22.87 -38.82
C LEU A 27 5.96 23.27 -37.68
N ALA A 28 4.97 24.13 -37.99
CA ALA A 28 3.95 24.53 -37.03
C ALA A 28 3.16 23.31 -36.50
N GLY A 29 2.80 22.37 -37.38
CA GLY A 29 2.13 21.13 -37.00
C GLY A 29 2.97 20.29 -36.05
N VAL A 30 4.26 20.12 -36.33
CA VAL A 30 5.18 19.37 -35.44
C VAL A 30 5.30 20.04 -34.07
N ILE A 31 5.47 21.37 -34.03
CA ILE A 31 5.54 22.11 -32.78
C ILE A 31 4.24 21.93 -31.98
N THR A 32 3.08 22.04 -32.63
CA THR A 32 1.77 21.84 -31.98
C THR A 32 1.64 20.43 -31.40
N LEU A 33 2.07 19.40 -32.13
CA LEU A 33 2.04 18.01 -31.65
C LEU A 33 2.96 17.81 -30.44
N ILE A 34 4.14 18.41 -30.44
CA ILE A 34 5.06 18.34 -29.28
C ILE A 34 4.43 19.02 -28.05
N MET A 35 3.84 20.21 -28.23
CA MET A 35 3.16 20.91 -27.15
C MET A 35 1.97 20.14 -26.61
N LEU A 36 1.15 19.56 -27.52
CA LEU A 36 0.00 18.74 -27.13
C LEU A 36 0.43 17.48 -26.39
N HIS A 37 1.48 16.81 -26.87
CA HIS A 37 2.03 15.64 -26.19
C HIS A 37 2.51 15.98 -24.76
N SER A 38 3.23 17.09 -24.60
CA SER A 38 3.67 17.57 -23.27
C SER A 38 2.49 17.86 -22.35
N LEU A 39 1.45 18.53 -22.89
CA LEU A 39 0.24 18.84 -22.12
C LEU A 39 -0.51 17.57 -21.69
N LEU A 40 -0.66 16.60 -22.61
CA LEU A 40 -1.31 15.33 -22.28
C LEU A 40 -0.53 14.56 -21.21
N LYS A 41 0.78 14.49 -21.35
CA LYS A 41 1.64 13.86 -20.35
C LYS A 41 1.48 14.50 -18.97
N ASP A 42 1.54 15.82 -18.90
CA ASP A 42 1.35 16.56 -17.63
C ASP A 42 -0.06 16.38 -17.06
N TYR A 43 -1.07 16.23 -17.93
CA TYR A 43 -2.45 15.92 -17.51
C TYR A 43 -2.54 14.51 -16.93
N GLU A 44 -1.98 13.50 -17.61
CA GLU A 44 -1.98 12.10 -17.13
C GLU A 44 -1.21 11.97 -15.81
N GLU A 45 -0.04 12.62 -15.70
CA GLU A 45 0.73 12.66 -14.45
C GLU A 45 0.02 13.45 -13.35
N GLY A 46 -0.87 14.37 -13.71
CA GLY A 46 -1.72 15.13 -12.80
C GLY A 46 -2.94 14.36 -12.30
N MET A 47 -3.23 13.20 -12.86
CA MET A 47 -4.30 12.34 -12.36
C MET A 47 -3.88 11.56 -11.12
N PRO A 48 -4.74 11.45 -10.09
CA PRO A 48 -4.45 10.62 -8.92
C PRO A 48 -4.14 9.16 -9.29
N SER A 49 -4.76 8.62 -10.35
CA SER A 49 -4.52 7.26 -10.85
C SER A 49 -3.07 7.05 -11.30
N GLY A 50 -2.45 8.03 -11.97
CA GLY A 50 -1.04 7.90 -12.39
C GLY A 50 -0.07 7.80 -11.21
N THR A 51 -0.40 8.41 -10.08
CA THR A 51 0.36 8.23 -8.83
C THR A 51 0.07 6.87 -8.20
N MET A 52 -1.20 6.45 -8.20
CA MET A 52 -1.59 5.13 -7.68
C MET A 52 -0.92 3.99 -8.46
N ASP A 53 -0.79 4.08 -9.78
CA ASP A 53 -0.08 3.07 -10.59
C ASP A 53 1.37 2.88 -10.13
N LYS A 54 2.04 3.98 -9.77
CA LYS A 54 3.43 3.92 -9.22
C LYS A 54 3.46 3.31 -7.82
N ILE A 55 2.48 3.61 -6.98
CA ILE A 55 2.38 3.08 -5.61
C ILE A 55 2.04 1.59 -5.64
N VAL A 56 1.06 1.19 -6.44
CA VAL A 56 0.63 -0.21 -6.56
C VAL A 56 1.76 -1.12 -7.05
N ASN A 57 2.64 -0.63 -7.90
CA ASN A 57 3.82 -1.38 -8.34
C ASN A 57 4.83 -1.66 -7.20
N GLN A 58 4.68 -1.05 -6.04
CA GLN A 58 5.49 -1.32 -4.83
C GLN A 58 4.88 -2.44 -3.97
N PHE A 59 3.59 -2.77 -4.19
CA PHE A 59 2.91 -3.89 -3.54
C PHE A 59 3.31 -5.21 -4.19
N THR A 60 4.55 -5.59 -3.99
CA THR A 60 5.12 -6.86 -4.44
C THR A 60 5.63 -7.63 -3.22
N PRO A 61 5.77 -8.96 -3.31
CA PRO A 61 6.33 -9.77 -2.22
C PRO A 61 7.66 -9.22 -1.70
N ASP A 62 8.53 -8.76 -2.58
CA ASP A 62 9.83 -8.19 -2.23
C ASP A 62 9.75 -6.71 -1.80
N GLY A 63 8.74 -5.98 -2.26
CA GLY A 63 8.59 -4.54 -2.03
C GLY A 63 7.82 -4.18 -0.78
N ILE A 64 6.95 -5.07 -0.28
CA ILE A 64 6.02 -4.75 0.80
C ILE A 64 6.72 -4.39 2.10
N GLY A 65 7.82 -5.08 2.44
CA GLY A 65 8.60 -4.78 3.65
C GLY A 65 9.19 -3.37 3.62
N LYS A 66 9.69 -2.95 2.46
CA LYS A 66 10.20 -1.59 2.27
C LYS A 66 9.07 -0.55 2.33
N LEU A 67 7.92 -0.84 1.69
CA LEU A 67 6.76 0.04 1.72
C LEU A 67 6.26 0.29 3.15
N LEU A 68 6.23 -0.74 3.99
CA LEU A 68 5.86 -0.65 5.41
C LEU A 68 6.87 0.21 6.19
N SER A 69 8.17 -0.01 5.97
CA SER A 69 9.23 0.72 6.64
C SER A 69 9.31 2.19 6.22
N ASP A 70 9.23 2.47 4.92
CA ASP A 70 9.36 3.83 4.37
C ASP A 70 8.18 4.74 4.76
N ASN A 71 7.02 4.16 5.12
CA ASN A 71 5.81 4.91 5.45
C ASN A 71 5.46 4.91 6.94
N ASP A 72 6.36 4.45 7.80
CA ASP A 72 6.20 4.42 9.28
C ASP A 72 4.82 3.88 9.68
N VAL A 73 4.44 2.74 9.10
CA VAL A 73 3.13 2.13 9.32
C VAL A 73 3.02 1.73 10.78
N LYS A 74 2.02 2.29 11.46
CA LYS A 74 1.74 1.95 12.86
C LYS A 74 1.24 0.52 12.94
N VAL A 75 1.97 -0.28 13.68
CA VAL A 75 1.65 -1.67 13.96
C VAL A 75 1.39 -1.83 15.46
N ASN A 76 0.72 -2.92 15.84
CA ASN A 76 0.59 -3.29 17.24
C ASN A 76 1.98 -3.55 17.84
N GLU A 77 2.19 -3.30 19.12
CA GLU A 77 3.51 -3.47 19.77
C GLU A 77 4.02 -4.92 19.73
N PHE A 78 3.14 -5.88 19.50
CA PHE A 78 3.48 -7.30 19.33
C PHE A 78 3.76 -7.70 17.87
N GLU A 79 3.67 -6.75 16.93
CA GLU A 79 3.92 -6.98 15.52
C GLU A 79 5.10 -6.15 15.04
N THR A 80 5.86 -6.68 14.11
CA THR A 80 6.93 -5.99 13.41
C THR A 80 6.58 -5.82 11.95
N ASN A 81 7.25 -4.89 11.27
CA ASN A 81 7.10 -4.75 9.82
C ASN A 81 7.40 -6.07 9.09
N ASP A 82 8.33 -6.89 9.62
CA ASP A 82 8.68 -8.18 9.02
C ASP A 82 7.55 -9.21 9.15
N THR A 83 6.88 -9.28 10.32
CA THR A 83 5.74 -10.20 10.52
C THR A 83 4.56 -9.82 9.62
N ILE A 84 4.31 -8.52 9.47
CA ILE A 84 3.26 -8.01 8.59
C ILE A 84 3.64 -8.20 7.13
N ALA A 85 4.89 -7.95 6.75
CA ALA A 85 5.37 -8.18 5.40
C ALA A 85 5.24 -9.66 5.00
N ALA A 86 5.59 -10.60 5.88
CA ALA A 86 5.42 -12.03 5.63
C ALA A 86 3.94 -12.39 5.39
N TYR A 87 3.03 -11.86 6.20
CA TYR A 87 1.59 -12.07 6.04
C TYR A 87 1.06 -11.56 4.69
N PHE A 88 1.51 -10.38 4.24
CA PHE A 88 1.09 -9.84 2.96
C PHE A 88 1.79 -10.51 1.78
N THR A 89 3.03 -10.98 1.94
CA THR A 89 3.78 -11.70 0.90
C THR A 89 2.99 -12.90 0.38
N ASP A 90 2.43 -13.72 1.27
CA ASP A 90 1.61 -14.87 0.87
C ASP A 90 0.41 -14.45 0.02
N ARG A 91 -0.27 -13.37 0.42
CA ARG A 91 -1.44 -12.85 -0.32
C ARG A 91 -1.07 -12.23 -1.67
N LEU A 92 0.08 -11.57 -1.75
CA LEU A 92 0.58 -10.95 -2.98
C LEU A 92 1.08 -12.00 -3.99
N ASN A 93 1.54 -13.16 -3.51
CA ASN A 93 1.92 -14.27 -4.37
C ASN A 93 0.70 -14.94 -5.04
N ASP A 94 -0.45 -14.95 -4.36
CA ASP A 94 -1.66 -15.64 -4.82
C ASP A 94 -2.55 -14.79 -5.73
N GLY A 95 -2.33 -13.47 -5.84
CA GLY A 95 -3.24 -12.58 -6.53
C GLY A 95 -2.61 -11.43 -7.31
N THR A 96 -3.31 -11.02 -8.37
CA THR A 96 -2.96 -9.79 -9.10
C THR A 96 -3.30 -8.57 -8.23
N VAL A 97 -2.35 -7.65 -8.08
CA VAL A 97 -2.57 -6.40 -7.35
C VAL A 97 -3.36 -5.42 -8.22
N SER A 98 -4.40 -4.85 -7.64
CA SER A 98 -5.25 -3.84 -8.28
C SER A 98 -5.70 -2.80 -7.27
N TYR A 99 -6.29 -1.69 -7.74
CA TYR A 99 -6.86 -0.68 -6.85
C TYR A 99 -8.18 -0.14 -7.36
N LYS A 100 -9.02 0.31 -6.44
CA LYS A 100 -10.33 0.94 -6.74
C LYS A 100 -10.50 2.18 -5.86
N LYS A 101 -11.25 3.18 -6.37
CA LYS A 101 -11.66 4.34 -5.56
C LYS A 101 -12.48 3.87 -4.38
N LYS A 102 -12.17 4.36 -3.17
CA LYS A 102 -12.95 4.00 -1.98
C LYS A 102 -14.31 4.69 -2.01
N ALA A 103 -15.37 3.91 -2.09
CA ALA A 103 -16.72 4.44 -2.10
C ALA A 103 -17.02 5.21 -0.80
N GLY A 104 -17.58 6.42 -0.94
CA GLY A 104 -17.95 7.28 0.19
C GLY A 104 -16.79 8.11 0.78
N GLU A 105 -15.52 7.77 0.49
CA GLU A 105 -14.36 8.53 1.00
C GLU A 105 -13.56 9.22 -0.12
N TYR A 106 -13.69 8.75 -1.36
CA TYR A 106 -12.97 9.35 -2.49
C TYR A 106 -13.55 10.73 -2.84
N SER A 107 -12.67 11.72 -2.96
CA SER A 107 -12.97 13.01 -3.59
C SER A 107 -11.80 13.45 -4.49
N GLU A 108 -12.03 14.42 -5.36
CA GLU A 108 -10.96 14.98 -6.21
C GLU A 108 -9.93 15.79 -5.43
N LYS A 109 -10.25 16.20 -4.20
CA LYS A 109 -9.34 16.93 -3.30
C LYS A 109 -8.56 16.00 -2.38
N THR A 110 -9.17 14.90 -2.00
CA THR A 110 -8.60 13.87 -1.14
C THR A 110 -8.86 12.50 -1.79
N PRO A 111 -8.05 12.11 -2.78
CA PRO A 111 -8.23 10.83 -3.45
C PRO A 111 -7.87 9.68 -2.50
N VAL A 112 -8.85 8.82 -2.23
CA VAL A 112 -8.69 7.64 -1.38
C VAL A 112 -8.96 6.39 -2.21
N TYR A 113 -8.02 5.44 -2.14
CA TYR A 113 -8.08 4.20 -2.87
C TYR A 113 -7.96 3.01 -1.94
N VAL A 114 -8.51 1.88 -2.37
CA VAL A 114 -8.32 0.58 -1.74
C VAL A 114 -7.50 -0.28 -2.68
N VAL A 115 -6.41 -0.84 -2.16
CA VAL A 115 -5.56 -1.80 -2.87
C VAL A 115 -6.04 -3.21 -2.57
N TYR A 116 -6.09 -4.04 -3.57
CA TYR A 116 -6.54 -5.43 -3.53
C TYR A 116 -5.44 -6.37 -3.99
N ALA A 117 -5.34 -7.53 -3.34
CA ALA A 117 -4.63 -8.69 -3.84
C ALA A 117 -5.70 -9.73 -4.27
N GLY A 118 -5.88 -9.91 -5.58
CA GLY A 118 -7.07 -10.57 -6.12
C GLY A 118 -8.35 -9.83 -5.72
N ASP A 119 -9.25 -10.50 -5.02
CA ASP A 119 -10.50 -9.90 -4.50
C ASP A 119 -10.39 -9.42 -3.04
N THR A 120 -9.26 -9.64 -2.39
CA THR A 120 -9.07 -9.30 -0.97
C THR A 120 -8.50 -7.89 -0.84
N PRO A 121 -9.19 -6.96 -0.16
CA PRO A 121 -8.62 -5.66 0.14
C PRO A 121 -7.48 -5.81 1.15
N ILE A 122 -6.34 -5.16 0.88
CA ILE A 122 -5.13 -5.27 1.69
C ILE A 122 -4.66 -3.95 2.29
N ALA A 123 -4.96 -2.83 1.64
CA ALA A 123 -4.54 -1.52 2.12
C ALA A 123 -5.49 -0.42 1.66
N LYS A 124 -5.56 0.65 2.46
CA LYS A 124 -6.12 1.94 2.07
C LYS A 124 -4.99 2.92 1.82
N VAL A 125 -5.04 3.60 0.69
CA VAL A 125 -4.06 4.61 0.29
C VAL A 125 -4.78 5.93 0.12
N GLU A 126 -4.32 6.94 0.82
CA GLU A 126 -4.77 8.32 0.69
C GLU A 126 -3.66 9.13 0.02
N LEU A 127 -4.00 9.88 -1.02
CA LEU A 127 -3.07 10.74 -1.74
C LEU A 127 -3.23 12.18 -1.28
N GLU A 128 -2.08 12.86 -1.20
CA GLU A 128 -2.00 14.28 -0.86
C GLU A 128 -1.56 15.11 -2.07
N SER A 129 -2.01 16.37 -2.10
CA SER A 129 -1.58 17.30 -3.13
C SER A 129 -0.15 17.80 -2.87
N ALA A 130 0.75 17.50 -3.79
CA ALA A 130 2.14 17.97 -3.79
C ALA A 130 2.33 19.28 -4.63
N GLY A 131 1.26 20.07 -4.77
CA GLY A 131 1.27 21.29 -5.55
C GLY A 131 0.81 21.11 -6.99
N LYS A 132 1.31 21.92 -7.91
CA LYS A 132 0.91 21.93 -9.33
C LYS A 132 2.13 21.81 -10.24
N ASN A 133 1.91 21.23 -11.44
CA ASN A 133 2.92 21.18 -12.48
C ASN A 133 2.92 22.48 -13.32
N ALA A 134 3.76 22.53 -14.37
CA ALA A 134 3.91 23.70 -15.24
C ALA A 134 2.59 24.11 -15.93
N HIS A 135 1.70 23.15 -16.23
CA HIS A 135 0.40 23.37 -16.84
C HIS A 135 -0.73 23.51 -15.82
N LYS A 136 -0.42 23.72 -14.52
CA LYS A 136 -1.35 23.94 -13.40
C LYS A 136 -2.21 22.71 -13.03
N PHE A 137 -1.90 21.52 -13.51
CA PHE A 137 -2.49 20.28 -13.03
C PHE A 137 -1.93 19.92 -11.66
N ASN A 138 -2.74 19.29 -10.82
CA ASN A 138 -2.30 18.87 -9.51
C ASN A 138 -1.19 17.80 -9.62
N LYS A 139 -0.24 17.85 -8.70
CA LYS A 139 0.68 16.74 -8.44
C LYS A 139 0.22 16.02 -7.22
N TRP A 140 0.29 14.70 -7.25
CA TRP A 140 -0.11 13.85 -6.13
C TRP A 140 1.10 13.12 -5.59
N THR A 141 1.11 12.93 -4.30
CA THR A 141 2.08 12.10 -3.59
C THR A 141 1.35 11.18 -2.63
N LEU A 142 2.05 10.17 -2.13
CA LEU A 142 1.52 9.32 -1.07
C LEU A 142 1.36 10.18 0.19
N GLY A 143 0.15 10.20 0.74
CA GLY A 143 -0.15 10.77 2.05
C GLY A 143 -0.06 9.69 3.11
N THR A 144 -1.07 8.82 3.19
CA THR A 144 -1.16 7.79 4.22
C THR A 144 -1.43 6.41 3.61
N ILE A 145 -0.79 5.38 4.17
CA ILE A 145 -1.17 3.98 3.94
C ILE A 145 -1.71 3.41 5.26
N SER A 146 -2.87 2.75 5.20
CA SER A 146 -3.47 2.04 6.33
C SER A 146 -3.77 0.59 5.93
N PHE A 147 -3.28 -0.36 6.71
CA PHE A 147 -3.48 -1.79 6.49
C PHE A 147 -4.58 -2.36 7.40
N GLY A 148 -4.84 -1.75 8.57
CA GLY A 148 -5.71 -2.28 9.61
C GLY A 148 -7.21 -2.32 9.26
N ASP A 149 -7.70 -1.37 8.46
CA ASP A 149 -9.14 -1.22 8.17
C ASP A 149 -9.71 -2.35 7.27
N PHE A 150 -8.88 -3.18 6.67
CA PHE A 150 -9.27 -4.17 5.67
C PHE A 150 -9.11 -5.61 6.13
N THR A 151 -8.50 -5.81 7.25
CA THR A 151 -8.38 -7.14 7.86
C THR A 151 -9.65 -7.46 8.65
N LYS A 152 -10.77 -7.64 7.96
CA LYS A 152 -12.07 -8.04 8.56
C LYS A 152 -12.02 -9.36 9.34
N ASN A 153 -10.92 -10.06 9.28
CA ASN A 153 -10.69 -11.33 9.97
C ASN A 153 -9.50 -11.24 10.93
N LEU A 154 -9.26 -10.05 11.51
CA LEU A 154 -8.33 -9.97 12.64
C LEU A 154 -8.88 -10.83 13.76
N ALA A 155 -8.14 -11.87 14.12
CA ALA A 155 -8.48 -12.66 15.28
C ALA A 155 -8.20 -11.84 16.53
N GLU A 156 -9.21 -11.67 17.38
CA GLU A 156 -8.97 -11.22 18.75
C GLU A 156 -8.07 -12.24 19.43
N VAL A 157 -6.97 -11.75 19.98
CA VAL A 157 -6.00 -12.61 20.67
C VAL A 157 -6.25 -12.54 22.18
N LYS A 158 -6.95 -13.55 22.69
CA LYS A 158 -7.12 -13.78 24.12
C LYS A 158 -6.24 -14.95 24.54
N ILE A 159 -5.43 -14.74 25.57
CA ILE A 159 -4.48 -15.73 26.05
C ILE A 159 -4.86 -16.10 27.48
N THR A 160 -4.98 -17.40 27.73
CA THR A 160 -5.13 -17.93 29.10
C THR A 160 -3.84 -18.67 29.43
N ALA A 161 -3.15 -18.22 30.46
CA ALA A 161 -1.90 -18.80 30.94
C ALA A 161 -1.97 -19.10 32.45
N PRO A 162 -1.21 -20.07 32.97
CA PRO A 162 -1.12 -20.31 34.39
C PRO A 162 -0.74 -19.03 35.14
N THR A 163 -1.37 -18.78 36.29
CA THR A 163 -1.05 -17.62 37.13
C THR A 163 0.43 -17.58 37.47
N GLY A 164 1.07 -16.43 37.25
CA GLY A 164 2.50 -16.24 37.46
C GLY A 164 3.39 -16.70 36.29
N ALA A 165 2.82 -17.05 35.13
CA ALA A 165 3.58 -17.30 33.92
C ALA A 165 3.89 -15.99 33.19
N ASP A 166 5.11 -15.87 32.69
CA ASP A 166 5.50 -14.82 31.75
C ASP A 166 5.00 -15.20 30.34
N VAL A 167 4.11 -14.39 29.78
CA VAL A 167 3.53 -14.60 28.46
C VAL A 167 4.26 -13.72 27.44
N TYR A 168 4.54 -14.28 26.27
CA TYR A 168 5.20 -13.57 25.17
C TYR A 168 4.42 -13.77 23.88
N ILE A 169 4.34 -12.72 23.08
CA ILE A 169 3.80 -12.73 21.72
C ILE A 169 4.91 -12.25 20.77
N ASN A 170 5.27 -13.06 19.79
CA ASN A 170 6.36 -12.77 18.85
C ASN A 170 7.68 -12.37 19.57
N GLY A 171 7.92 -12.93 20.77
CA GLY A 171 9.08 -12.62 21.58
C GLY A 171 8.96 -11.36 22.46
N VAL A 172 7.87 -10.60 22.36
CA VAL A 172 7.58 -9.43 23.21
C VAL A 172 6.76 -9.87 24.41
N GLN A 173 7.19 -9.49 25.62
CA GLN A 173 6.50 -9.84 26.85
C GLN A 173 5.16 -9.10 26.95
N VAL A 174 4.09 -9.84 27.26
CA VAL A 174 2.76 -9.28 27.53
C VAL A 174 2.74 -8.74 28.96
N THR A 175 2.55 -7.46 29.11
CA THR A 175 2.52 -6.81 30.45
C THR A 175 1.15 -6.97 31.12
N ASP A 176 1.09 -6.71 32.43
CA ASP A 176 -0.15 -6.76 33.21
C ASP A 176 -1.22 -5.75 32.73
N THR A 177 -0.87 -4.79 31.91
CA THR A 177 -1.81 -3.84 31.28
C THR A 177 -2.85 -4.54 30.40
N TYR A 178 -2.50 -5.70 29.83
CA TYR A 178 -3.38 -6.52 28.99
C TYR A 178 -4.15 -7.58 29.80
N LYS A 179 -3.87 -7.73 31.10
CA LYS A 179 -4.54 -8.69 31.97
C LYS A 179 -5.97 -8.23 32.25
N THR A 180 -6.95 -9.00 31.84
CA THR A 180 -8.37 -8.73 32.08
C THR A 180 -8.93 -9.48 33.27
N GLU A 181 -8.41 -10.69 33.53
CA GLU A 181 -8.83 -11.51 34.68
C GLU A 181 -7.60 -12.15 35.32
N SER A 182 -7.61 -12.23 36.65
CA SER A 182 -6.53 -12.85 37.45
C SER A 182 -7.06 -13.99 38.29
N GLU A 183 -6.21 -14.99 38.49
CA GLU A 183 -6.47 -16.13 39.40
C GLU A 183 -7.79 -16.86 39.12
N VAL A 184 -8.19 -16.92 37.86
CA VAL A 184 -9.38 -17.67 37.44
C VAL A 184 -9.15 -19.16 37.69
N LYS A 185 -9.96 -19.78 38.54
CA LYS A 185 -9.83 -21.21 38.84
C LYS A 185 -10.03 -22.05 37.58
N PHE A 186 -9.17 -23.06 37.41
CA PHE A 186 -9.25 -23.97 36.27
C PHE A 186 -10.55 -24.77 36.29
N ALA A 187 -11.46 -24.49 35.38
CA ALA A 187 -12.82 -24.99 35.37
C ALA A 187 -12.95 -26.52 35.54
N PRO A 188 -12.11 -27.36 34.91
CA PRO A 188 -12.18 -28.82 35.08
C PRO A 188 -11.94 -29.32 36.51
N CYS A 189 -11.29 -28.52 37.36
CA CYS A 189 -10.96 -28.87 38.74
C CYS A 189 -11.88 -28.21 39.76
N LEU A 190 -12.90 -27.46 39.39
CA LEU A 190 -13.79 -26.74 40.33
C LEU A 190 -14.49 -27.69 41.31
N HIS A 191 -14.86 -28.92 40.90
CA HIS A 191 -15.56 -29.89 41.72
C HIS A 191 -14.72 -30.44 42.89
N VAL A 192 -13.42 -30.23 42.89
CA VAL A 192 -12.49 -30.63 43.96
C VAL A 192 -11.91 -29.43 44.74
N SER A 193 -12.36 -28.23 44.44
CA SER A 193 -11.80 -26.99 45.01
C SER A 193 -11.92 -26.88 46.52
N ASP A 194 -12.84 -27.61 47.13
CA ASP A 194 -13.05 -27.67 48.61
C ASP A 194 -12.03 -28.58 49.29
N TYR A 195 -11.34 -29.42 48.55
CA TYR A 195 -10.43 -30.41 49.10
C TYR A 195 -8.96 -30.17 48.75
N VAL A 196 -8.70 -29.48 47.66
CA VAL A 196 -7.35 -29.25 47.15
C VAL A 196 -7.22 -27.83 46.57
N THR A 197 -6.00 -27.30 46.62
CA THR A 197 -5.69 -26.04 45.93
C THR A 197 -5.78 -26.27 44.43
N VAL A 198 -6.73 -25.58 43.77
CA VAL A 198 -6.95 -25.68 42.33
C VAL A 198 -6.01 -24.75 41.61
N PRO A 199 -5.38 -25.17 40.50
CA PRO A 199 -4.60 -24.26 39.64
C PRO A 199 -5.45 -23.09 39.17
N THR A 200 -4.80 -21.92 39.09
CA THR A 200 -5.41 -20.70 38.58
C THR A 200 -4.73 -20.23 37.33
N ASN A 201 -5.47 -19.49 36.51
CA ASN A 201 -5.00 -18.90 35.25
C ASN A 201 -5.23 -17.40 35.28
N ASP A 202 -4.38 -16.67 34.56
CA ASP A 202 -4.57 -15.28 34.24
C ASP A 202 -5.04 -15.20 32.76
N VAL A 203 -5.91 -14.23 32.46
CA VAL A 203 -6.44 -13.99 31.13
C VAL A 203 -5.96 -12.64 30.63
N TYR A 204 -5.40 -12.64 29.44
CA TYR A 204 -4.91 -11.44 28.75
C TYR A 204 -5.72 -11.20 27.50
N ASP A 205 -6.11 -9.96 27.24
CA ASP A 205 -6.74 -9.49 26.00
C ASP A 205 -5.81 -8.51 25.29
N VAL A 206 -5.20 -8.96 24.20
CA VAL A 206 -4.21 -8.19 23.44
C VAL A 206 -4.87 -7.41 22.32
N GLY A 207 -6.15 -7.69 22.06
CA GLY A 207 -6.88 -7.13 20.94
C GLY A 207 -6.58 -7.85 19.62
N GLN A 208 -6.60 -7.09 18.54
CA GLN A 208 -6.50 -7.66 17.19
C GLN A 208 -5.09 -7.54 16.64
N LEU A 209 -4.60 -8.64 16.05
CA LEU A 209 -3.33 -8.71 15.32
C LEU A 209 -3.57 -9.01 13.84
N ILE A 210 -2.73 -8.45 12.97
CA ILE A 210 -2.81 -8.64 11.51
C ILE A 210 -2.28 -10.02 11.12
N ALA A 211 -1.12 -10.39 11.68
CA ALA A 211 -0.49 -11.69 11.44
C ALA A 211 -0.84 -12.69 12.56
N LYS A 212 -0.83 -13.99 12.25
CA LYS A 212 -0.95 -15.04 13.26
C LYS A 212 0.26 -14.96 14.21
N PRO A 213 0.05 -14.73 15.52
CA PRO A 213 1.15 -14.58 16.46
C PRO A 213 1.77 -15.94 16.81
N ASP A 214 3.07 -15.88 17.13
CA ASP A 214 3.74 -16.94 17.90
C ASP A 214 3.60 -16.63 19.39
N ILE A 215 2.91 -17.51 20.11
CA ILE A 215 2.60 -17.30 21.53
C ILE A 215 3.39 -18.33 22.35
N THR A 216 4.17 -17.82 23.30
CA THR A 216 4.91 -18.65 24.25
C THR A 216 4.63 -18.20 25.68
N ALA A 217 4.63 -19.15 26.61
CA ALA A 217 4.51 -18.87 28.03
C ALA A 217 5.60 -19.61 28.79
N LYS A 218 6.19 -18.95 29.79
CA LYS A 218 7.22 -19.51 30.67
C LYS A 218 6.77 -19.45 32.10
N LEU A 219 6.73 -20.57 32.79
CA LEU A 219 6.46 -20.63 34.21
C LEU A 219 7.78 -20.96 34.95
N ASN A 220 8.16 -20.09 35.91
CA ASN A 220 9.42 -20.22 36.65
C ASN A 220 10.66 -20.32 35.72
N GLY A 221 10.66 -19.56 34.61
CA GLY A 221 11.77 -19.50 33.68
C GLY A 221 11.95 -20.73 32.78
N LYS A 222 10.98 -21.64 32.75
CA LYS A 222 10.97 -22.82 31.89
C LYS A 222 9.85 -22.80 30.88
#